data_8ec6d6cb3515bdcc8ccfbb2b0cbb1343
#
_entry.id   8ec6d6cb3515bdcc8ccfbb2b0cbb1343
#
_cell.length_a   1.000
_cell.length_b   1.000
_cell.length_c   1.000
_cell.angle_alpha   90.00
_cell.angle_beta   90.00
_cell.angle_gamma   90.00
#
_symmetry.space_group_name_H-M   'P 1'
#
loop_
_entity.id
_entity.type
_entity.pdbx_description
1 polymer ?
#
loop_
_entity_poly.entity_id
_entity_poly.type
_entity_poly.pdbx_seq_one_letter_code
_entity_poly.pdbx_strand_id
1 'polypeptide(L)'
;LETADTLATDGCDVTVLEMKDEIGSDLGSLRKIAVMMKLQQMQVKMLPNSKVCKFTEEGIVLEDETLVPCNCAVFAVGFASNDSHLLVEECEKRQIPCRVIGDAKSARRALDAIAEGFEAARTL
;
A
#
# COMPACT_ATOMS: atom_id res chain seq x y z
N LEU A 1 -4.52 6.04 -4.26
CA LEU A 1 -5.25 7.26 -4.68
C LEU A 1 -4.85 7.73 -6.08
N GLU A 2 -3.59 7.58 -6.49
CA GLU A 2 -3.12 7.97 -7.83
C GLU A 2 -3.81 7.17 -8.94
N THR A 3 -3.98 5.87 -8.75
CA THR A 3 -4.76 5.02 -9.68
C THR A 3 -6.22 5.45 -9.77
N ALA A 4 -6.83 5.81 -8.61
CA ALA A 4 -8.20 6.30 -8.59
C ALA A 4 -8.35 7.62 -9.38
N ASP A 5 -7.38 8.52 -9.26
CA ASP A 5 -7.31 9.76 -10.04
C ASP A 5 -7.23 9.48 -11.55
N THR A 6 -6.36 8.58 -11.96
CA THR A 6 -6.22 8.20 -13.38
C THR A 6 -7.52 7.61 -13.92
N LEU A 7 -8.09 6.61 -13.24
CA LEU A 7 -9.33 5.96 -13.68
C LEU A 7 -10.51 6.92 -13.73
N ALA A 8 -10.66 7.80 -12.73
CA ALA A 8 -11.71 8.79 -12.73
C ALA A 8 -11.52 9.85 -13.84
N THR A 9 -10.26 10.22 -14.13
CA THR A 9 -9.94 11.11 -15.28
C THR A 9 -10.34 10.46 -16.60
N ASP A 10 -10.19 9.15 -16.72
CA ASP A 10 -10.59 8.37 -17.90
C ASP A 10 -12.11 8.09 -17.96
N GLY A 11 -12.88 8.64 -17.02
CA GLY A 11 -14.34 8.57 -17.01
C GLY A 11 -14.92 7.32 -16.37
N CYS A 12 -14.13 6.57 -15.58
CA CYS A 12 -14.64 5.45 -14.81
C CYS A 12 -15.41 5.91 -13.56
N ASP A 13 -16.45 5.18 -13.17
CA ASP A 13 -17.08 5.30 -11.83
C ASP A 13 -16.18 4.58 -10.82
N VAL A 14 -15.51 5.33 -9.94
CA VAL A 14 -14.49 4.82 -9.04
C VAL A 14 -14.95 4.87 -7.59
N THR A 15 -14.77 3.75 -6.89
CA THR A 15 -14.94 3.65 -5.44
C THR A 15 -13.63 3.23 -4.80
N VAL A 16 -13.15 4.00 -3.82
CA VAL A 16 -11.98 3.67 -3.01
C VAL A 16 -12.44 3.04 -1.69
N LEU A 17 -11.98 1.82 -1.42
CA LEU A 17 -12.21 1.12 -0.16
C LEU A 17 -10.93 1.16 0.68
N GLU A 18 -11.03 1.58 1.92
CA GLU A 18 -9.92 1.61 2.88
C GLU A 18 -10.35 0.96 4.19
N MET A 19 -9.56 0.02 4.69
CA MET A 19 -9.85 -0.66 5.96
C MET A 19 -9.66 0.22 7.19
N LYS A 20 -8.82 1.25 7.09
CA LYS A 20 -8.60 2.23 8.15
C LYS A 20 -9.72 3.27 8.19
N ASP A 21 -9.79 3.99 9.30
CA ASP A 21 -10.72 5.11 9.50
C ASP A 21 -10.40 6.34 8.63
N GLU A 22 -9.19 6.39 8.07
CA GLU A 22 -8.72 7.52 7.28
C GLU A 22 -8.06 7.08 5.97
N ILE A 23 -8.60 7.53 4.84
CA ILE A 23 -8.05 7.32 3.51
C ILE A 23 -6.82 8.23 3.31
N GLY A 24 -5.72 7.64 2.81
CA GLY A 24 -4.47 8.38 2.54
C GLY A 24 -3.78 8.88 3.81
N SER A 25 -3.85 8.14 4.89
CA SER A 25 -3.19 8.45 6.18
C SER A 25 -1.66 8.53 6.07
N ASP A 26 -1.08 7.94 5.05
CA ASP A 26 0.37 7.94 4.76
C ASP A 26 0.83 9.12 3.88
N LEU A 27 -0.09 9.90 3.35
CA LEU A 27 0.23 11.09 2.55
C LEU A 27 0.57 12.29 3.45
N GLY A 28 1.54 13.09 3.01
CA GLY A 28 1.79 14.39 3.64
C GLY A 28 0.57 15.31 3.53
N SER A 29 0.28 16.08 4.58
CA SER A 29 -0.97 16.84 4.75
C SER A 29 -1.36 17.71 3.54
N LEU A 30 -0.43 18.46 2.96
CA LEU A 30 -0.71 19.30 1.79
C LEU A 30 -1.06 18.48 0.54
N ARG A 31 -0.32 17.40 0.28
CA ARG A 31 -0.60 16.52 -0.85
C ARG A 31 -1.94 15.82 -0.68
N LYS A 32 -2.24 15.38 0.53
CA LYS A 32 -3.52 14.75 0.86
C LYS A 32 -4.70 15.67 0.55
N ILE A 33 -4.66 16.92 1.02
CA ILE A 33 -5.72 17.90 0.76
C ILE A 33 -5.93 18.06 -0.76
N ALA A 34 -4.87 18.26 -1.53
CA ALA A 34 -4.98 18.47 -2.98
C ALA A 34 -5.57 17.24 -3.69
N VAL A 35 -5.11 16.04 -3.36
CA VAL A 35 -5.61 14.80 -3.97
C VAL A 35 -7.06 14.54 -3.59
N MET A 36 -7.42 14.69 -2.32
CA MET A 36 -8.79 14.48 -1.84
C MET A 36 -9.78 15.46 -2.48
N MET A 37 -9.41 16.74 -2.59
CA MET A 37 -10.26 17.73 -3.29
C MET A 37 -10.47 17.37 -4.76
N LYS A 38 -9.42 16.93 -5.46
CA LYS A 38 -9.51 16.51 -6.86
C LYS A 38 -10.43 15.32 -7.03
N LEU A 39 -10.24 14.25 -6.24
CA LEU A 39 -11.07 13.06 -6.30
C LEU A 39 -12.53 13.34 -5.94
N GLN A 40 -12.77 14.24 -4.99
CA GLN A 40 -14.13 14.68 -4.65
C GLN A 40 -14.79 15.45 -5.81
N GLN A 41 -14.08 16.35 -6.49
CA GLN A 41 -14.59 17.03 -7.69
C GLN A 41 -14.97 16.05 -8.81
N MET A 42 -14.23 14.95 -8.91
CA MET A 42 -14.48 13.87 -9.88
C MET A 42 -15.52 12.85 -9.38
N GLN A 43 -16.17 13.11 -8.26
CA GLN A 43 -17.22 12.27 -7.67
C GLN A 43 -16.77 10.86 -7.30
N VAL A 44 -15.47 10.65 -7.07
CA VAL A 44 -14.95 9.37 -6.57
C VAL A 44 -15.54 9.08 -5.19
N LYS A 45 -16.14 7.90 -5.03
CA LYS A 45 -16.69 7.45 -3.75
C LYS A 45 -15.55 7.02 -2.84
N MET A 46 -15.58 7.49 -1.60
CA MET A 46 -14.56 7.22 -0.58
C MET A 46 -15.19 6.51 0.60
N LEU A 47 -14.83 5.26 0.83
CA LEU A 47 -15.38 4.42 1.89
C LEU A 47 -14.26 4.02 2.87
N PRO A 48 -13.99 4.80 3.92
CA PRO A 48 -13.14 4.38 5.02
C PRO A 48 -13.85 3.30 5.87
N ASN A 49 -13.13 2.65 6.77
CA ASN A 49 -13.63 1.54 7.60
C ASN A 49 -14.23 0.39 6.79
N SER A 50 -13.79 0.22 5.55
CA SER A 50 -14.34 -0.74 4.58
C SER A 50 -13.33 -1.84 4.31
N LYS A 51 -13.25 -2.81 5.23
CA LYS A 51 -12.35 -3.95 5.10
C LYS A 51 -12.93 -4.97 4.14
N VAL A 52 -12.21 -5.25 3.07
CA VAL A 52 -12.57 -6.24 2.06
C VAL A 52 -12.44 -7.64 2.64
N CYS A 53 -13.49 -8.45 2.49
CA CYS A 53 -13.54 -9.84 2.91
C CYS A 53 -13.35 -10.80 1.74
N LYS A 54 -14.10 -10.63 0.66
CA LYS A 54 -14.03 -11.51 -0.51
C LYS A 54 -14.46 -10.81 -1.80
N PHE A 55 -14.09 -11.40 -2.92
CA PHE A 55 -14.50 -11.02 -4.26
C PHE A 55 -15.54 -12.00 -4.78
N THR A 56 -16.55 -11.49 -5.47
CA THR A 56 -17.61 -12.27 -6.12
C THR A 56 -17.80 -11.80 -7.55
N GLU A 57 -18.58 -12.50 -8.35
CA GLU A 57 -18.93 -12.06 -9.70
C GLU A 57 -19.75 -10.75 -9.71
N GLU A 58 -20.44 -10.45 -8.60
CA GLU A 58 -21.27 -9.26 -8.45
C GLU A 58 -20.50 -8.04 -7.92
N GLY A 59 -19.32 -8.25 -7.32
CA GLY A 59 -18.51 -7.21 -6.74
C GLY A 59 -17.69 -7.64 -5.53
N ILE A 60 -17.39 -6.67 -4.66
CA ILE A 60 -16.58 -6.82 -3.46
C ILE A 60 -17.49 -6.90 -2.24
N VAL A 61 -17.30 -7.92 -1.40
CA VAL A 61 -18.02 -8.07 -0.13
C VAL A 61 -17.10 -7.61 0.99
N LEU A 62 -17.60 -6.69 1.81
CA LEU A 62 -16.92 -6.17 2.99
C LEU A 62 -17.11 -7.10 4.20
N GLU A 63 -16.37 -6.84 5.29
CA GLU A 63 -16.46 -7.63 6.53
C GLU A 63 -17.83 -7.54 7.22
N ASP A 64 -18.55 -6.45 7.01
CA ASP A 64 -19.94 -6.23 7.49
C ASP A 64 -21.01 -6.80 6.55
N GLU A 65 -20.63 -7.66 5.61
CA GLU A 65 -21.47 -8.27 4.58
C GLU A 65 -22.02 -7.29 3.51
N THR A 66 -21.62 -6.02 3.52
CA THR A 66 -22.01 -5.05 2.49
C THR A 66 -21.39 -5.46 1.15
N LEU A 67 -22.24 -5.53 0.10
CA LEU A 67 -21.79 -5.71 -1.28
C LEU A 67 -21.53 -4.37 -1.94
N VAL A 68 -20.33 -4.18 -2.47
CA VAL A 68 -19.94 -3.05 -3.32
C VAL A 68 -19.85 -3.54 -4.76
N PRO A 69 -20.84 -3.25 -5.62
CA PRO A 69 -20.82 -3.72 -7.01
C PRO A 69 -19.66 -3.12 -7.78
N CYS A 70 -18.96 -3.92 -8.55
CA CYS A 70 -17.89 -3.46 -9.46
C CYS A 70 -17.66 -4.46 -10.59
N ASN A 71 -17.17 -3.95 -11.73
CA ASN A 71 -16.76 -4.75 -12.87
C ASN A 71 -15.25 -5.07 -12.84
N CYS A 72 -14.47 -4.25 -12.13
CA CYS A 72 -13.03 -4.38 -12.01
C CYS A 72 -12.57 -3.95 -10.62
N ALA A 73 -11.56 -4.61 -10.09
CA ALA A 73 -10.94 -4.25 -8.83
C ALA A 73 -9.44 -4.07 -9.00
N VAL A 74 -8.91 -2.98 -8.42
CA VAL A 74 -7.46 -2.72 -8.37
C VAL A 74 -6.98 -2.89 -6.94
N PHE A 75 -6.02 -3.78 -6.75
CA PHE A 75 -5.40 -4.01 -5.46
C PHE A 75 -4.27 -3.01 -5.21
N ALA A 76 -4.42 -2.19 -4.18
CA ALA A 76 -3.43 -1.24 -3.73
C ALA A 76 -3.21 -1.37 -2.21
N VAL A 77 -3.03 -2.61 -1.75
CA VAL A 77 -2.99 -3.00 -0.33
C VAL A 77 -1.61 -2.87 0.32
N GLY A 78 -0.65 -2.24 -0.37
CA GLY A 78 0.71 -2.05 0.11
C GLY A 78 1.63 -3.23 -0.20
N PHE A 79 2.72 -3.30 0.55
CA PHE A 79 3.79 -4.30 0.38
C PHE A 79 4.11 -4.97 1.70
N ALA A 80 4.56 -6.21 1.62
CA ALA A 80 5.14 -6.93 2.75
C ALA A 80 6.61 -7.25 2.43
N SER A 81 7.44 -7.31 3.46
CA SER A 81 8.83 -7.74 3.30
C SER A 81 8.90 -9.19 2.87
N ASN A 82 9.82 -9.49 1.95
CA ASN A 82 10.12 -10.88 1.62
C ASN A 82 10.85 -11.56 2.79
N ASP A 83 10.59 -12.83 2.96
CA ASP A 83 11.33 -13.64 3.94
C ASP A 83 12.78 -13.81 3.48
N SER A 84 13.71 -13.28 4.26
CA SER A 84 15.15 -13.37 4.04
C SER A 84 15.86 -14.39 4.97
N HIS A 85 15.10 -15.14 5.77
CA HIS A 85 15.62 -16.01 6.81
C HIS A 85 16.63 -17.04 6.26
N LEU A 86 16.31 -17.72 5.16
CA LEU A 86 17.21 -18.70 4.56
C LEU A 86 18.56 -18.11 4.09
N LEU A 87 18.54 -16.89 3.56
CA LEU A 87 19.76 -16.20 3.15
C LEU A 87 20.62 -15.80 4.36
N VAL A 88 19.99 -15.33 5.43
CA VAL A 88 20.66 -14.97 6.67
C VAL A 88 21.31 -16.20 7.29
N GLU A 89 20.59 -17.30 7.42
CA GLU A 89 21.12 -18.57 7.91
C GLU A 89 22.33 -19.08 7.10
N GLU A 90 22.23 -18.97 5.77
CA GLU A 90 23.33 -19.42 4.90
C GLU A 90 24.58 -18.54 5.06
N CYS A 91 24.40 -17.23 5.24
CA CYS A 91 25.49 -16.32 5.55
C CYS A 91 26.15 -16.65 6.91
N GLU A 92 25.33 -16.93 7.93
CA GLU A 92 25.81 -17.33 9.25
C GLU A 92 26.63 -18.62 9.19
N LYS A 93 26.12 -19.66 8.50
CA LYS A 93 26.85 -20.92 8.29
C LYS A 93 28.22 -20.73 7.64
N ARG A 94 28.33 -19.78 6.73
CA ARG A 94 29.55 -19.43 6.02
C ARG A 94 30.42 -18.39 6.73
N GLN A 95 29.96 -17.89 7.88
CA GLN A 95 30.64 -16.82 8.63
C GLN A 95 30.78 -15.53 7.79
N ILE A 96 29.83 -15.27 6.91
CA ILE A 96 29.77 -14.06 6.10
C ILE A 96 28.94 -13.01 6.87
N PRO A 97 29.49 -11.82 7.18
CA PRO A 97 28.72 -10.75 7.79
C PRO A 97 27.53 -10.39 6.90
N CYS A 98 26.32 -10.43 7.47
CA CYS A 98 25.09 -10.15 6.75
C CYS A 98 24.21 -9.19 7.55
N ARG A 99 23.59 -8.24 6.85
CA ARG A 99 22.59 -7.33 7.42
C ARG A 99 21.36 -7.26 6.52
N VAL A 100 20.20 -7.42 7.10
CA VAL A 100 18.92 -7.20 6.42
C VAL A 100 18.55 -5.73 6.57
N ILE A 101 18.39 -5.02 5.45
CA ILE A 101 18.10 -3.58 5.38
C ILE A 101 16.96 -3.29 4.40
N GLY A 102 16.45 -2.06 4.46
CA GLY A 102 15.41 -1.58 3.54
C GLY A 102 14.14 -2.40 3.61
N ASP A 103 13.50 -2.61 2.47
CA ASP A 103 12.21 -3.29 2.38
C ASP A 103 12.30 -4.79 2.71
N ALA A 104 13.47 -5.40 2.61
CA ALA A 104 13.69 -6.77 3.08
C ALA A 104 13.54 -6.88 4.61
N LYS A 105 13.89 -5.82 5.37
CA LYS A 105 13.70 -5.74 6.82
C LYS A 105 12.27 -5.32 7.17
N SER A 106 11.77 -4.30 6.52
CA SER A 106 10.42 -3.77 6.71
C SER A 106 10.04 -2.88 5.54
N ALA A 107 8.97 -3.20 4.83
CA ALA A 107 8.50 -2.41 3.71
C ALA A 107 8.12 -0.99 4.15
N ARG A 108 8.84 0.02 3.63
CA ARG A 108 8.70 1.44 3.98
C ARG A 108 8.98 2.32 2.77
N ARG A 109 9.44 3.54 2.98
CA ARG A 109 9.79 4.48 1.91
C ARG A 109 11.23 4.28 1.45
N ALA A 110 11.52 4.62 0.19
CA ALA A 110 12.86 4.53 -0.37
C ALA A 110 13.93 5.27 0.48
N LEU A 111 13.55 6.38 1.12
CA LEU A 111 14.44 7.14 2.00
C LEU A 111 14.92 6.32 3.19
N ASP A 112 14.06 5.48 3.76
CA ASP A 112 14.43 4.59 4.88
C ASP A 112 15.46 3.56 4.41
N ALA A 113 15.25 2.96 3.23
CA ALA A 113 16.17 2.00 2.65
C ALA A 113 17.56 2.62 2.34
N ILE A 114 17.57 3.86 1.82
CA ILE A 114 18.82 4.61 1.55
C ILE A 114 19.57 4.89 2.86
N ALA A 115 18.87 5.35 3.89
CA ALA A 115 19.47 5.66 5.19
C ALA A 115 20.05 4.39 5.84
N GLU A 116 19.30 3.28 5.84
CA GLU A 116 19.79 2.01 6.38
C GLU A 116 20.99 1.46 5.58
N GLY A 117 20.99 1.60 4.24
CA GLY A 117 22.12 1.23 3.40
C GLY A 117 23.38 2.02 3.73
N PHE A 118 23.23 3.34 3.91
CA PHE A 118 24.35 4.21 4.31
C PHE A 118 24.90 3.82 5.69
N GLU A 119 24.04 3.60 6.69
CA GLU A 119 24.48 3.19 8.03
C GLU A 119 25.12 1.79 8.02
N ALA A 120 24.59 0.84 7.26
CA ALA A 120 25.17 -0.47 7.12
C ALA A 120 26.60 -0.39 6.55
N ALA A 121 26.79 0.37 5.47
CA ALA A 121 28.10 0.53 4.83
C ALA A 121 29.14 1.24 5.72
N ARG A 122 28.70 2.16 6.57
CA ARG A 122 29.59 2.91 7.48
C ARG A 122 30.04 2.08 8.68
N THR A 123 29.35 1.01 9.01
CA THR A 123 29.59 0.17 10.20
C THR A 123 30.05 -1.26 9.86
N LEU A 124 30.34 -1.52 8.59
CA LEU A 124 31.11 -2.68 8.11
C LEU A 124 32.59 -2.43 8.30
#